data_cfc5e1ca9ada5e38c4d342d517bf8324
#
_entry.id   cfc5e1ca9ada5e38c4d342d517bf8324
#
_cell.length_a   1.000
_cell.length_b   1.000
_cell.length_c   1.000
_cell.angle_alpha   90.00
_cell.angle_beta   90.00
_cell.angle_gamma   90.00
#
_symmetry.space_group_name_H-M   'P 1'
#
loop_
_entity.id
_entity.type
_entity.pdbx_description
1 polymer ?
#
loop_
_entity_poly.entity_id
_entity_poly.type
_entity_poly.pdbx_seq_one_letter_code
_entity_poly.pdbx_strand_id
1 'polypeptide(L)'
;MTITNTHPEFFWITNYLETIISTTLWGMCTSATTAYAYKKLLTEFANKTGGSLDFVNWQAHDFSFRGMFGLEAAMMSGAAHLLCFTGTDTIPAIDFLEKYYEADCEKELIGGSVAATEHSVMCAGGEVNEVETFRRLIEDIYPSGIVSIVSDSWDFWKVMSEYTVTLKDKILARDGKVVFRPDSGDPIKIICGDPESDNPHAHMGAIECLWNVFGGTINDKGYKELDPHVGLIYGDSITYDRAFEICARLMRKGFASTNIVFGIGSYTYQYATRDTDGYAIKATYAEINGEPHEIFKRPKTDDGTKFSAKGKVAVLRNEVNELYVVDQVQPSFDFTKDKLKRVFINGASSRSVTLQEIRDRINLNLAMDLL
;
A
#
# COMPACT_ATOMS: atom_id res chain seq x y z
N MET A 1 1.49 21.44 -7.26
CA MET A 1 2.85 21.80 -7.77
C MET A 1 2.70 22.90 -8.79
N THR A 2 3.57 23.89 -8.78
CA THR A 2 3.65 24.93 -9.82
C THR A 2 5.03 24.92 -10.45
N ILE A 3 5.10 25.19 -11.76
CA ILE A 3 6.34 25.25 -12.54
C ILE A 3 6.32 26.57 -13.33
N THR A 4 7.38 27.35 -13.21
CA THR A 4 7.51 28.62 -13.92
C THR A 4 8.76 28.58 -14.79
N ASN A 5 8.60 28.79 -16.09
CA ASN A 5 9.69 29.02 -17.01
C ASN A 5 9.80 30.53 -17.29
N THR A 6 10.95 31.11 -17.01
CA THR A 6 11.21 32.56 -17.18
C THR A 6 12.13 32.84 -18.37
N HIS A 7 12.59 31.82 -19.11
CA HIS A 7 13.49 31.99 -20.25
C HIS A 7 12.71 32.36 -21.53
N PRO A 8 12.88 33.55 -22.08
CA PRO A 8 12.02 34.02 -23.18
C PRO A 8 12.18 33.23 -24.48
N GLU A 9 13.37 32.69 -24.76
CA GLU A 9 13.64 31.94 -26.01
C GLU A 9 13.11 30.48 -25.91
N PHE A 10 12.94 29.93 -24.71
CA PHE A 10 12.53 28.55 -24.46
C PHE A 10 11.12 28.43 -23.87
N PHE A 11 10.27 29.45 -24.04
CA PHE A 11 8.91 29.43 -23.51
C PHE A 11 8.11 28.18 -23.91
N TRP A 12 8.34 27.66 -25.10
CA TRP A 12 7.66 26.47 -25.65
C TRP A 12 8.00 25.17 -24.92
N ILE A 13 9.13 25.10 -24.22
CA ILE A 13 9.53 23.87 -23.50
C ILE A 13 8.55 23.51 -22.38
N THR A 14 7.78 24.47 -21.90
CA THR A 14 6.79 24.27 -20.83
C THR A 14 5.78 23.18 -21.19
N ASN A 15 5.36 23.09 -22.44
CA ASN A 15 4.42 22.07 -22.92
C ASN A 15 5.04 20.66 -22.93
N TYR A 16 6.33 20.55 -23.24
CA TYR A 16 7.06 19.28 -23.16
C TYR A 16 7.27 18.86 -21.71
N LEU A 17 7.62 19.81 -20.83
CA LEU A 17 7.78 19.56 -19.40
C LEU A 17 6.46 19.11 -18.77
N GLU A 18 5.31 19.64 -19.17
CA GLU A 18 4.00 19.18 -18.72
C GLU A 18 3.85 17.66 -18.92
N THR A 19 4.14 17.17 -20.13
CA THR A 19 4.02 15.75 -20.45
C THR A 19 5.03 14.90 -19.70
N ILE A 20 6.32 15.30 -19.70
CA ILE A 20 7.39 14.54 -19.05
C ILE A 20 7.17 14.45 -17.54
N ILE A 21 6.86 15.56 -16.89
CA ILE A 21 6.64 15.61 -15.44
C ILE A 21 5.37 14.86 -15.07
N SER A 22 4.31 15.01 -15.87
CA SER A 22 3.07 14.28 -15.64
C SER A 22 3.33 12.77 -15.68
N THR A 23 3.93 12.25 -16.75
CA THR A 23 4.18 10.80 -16.89
C THR A 23 5.13 10.25 -15.83
N THR A 24 6.08 11.07 -15.36
CA THR A 24 7.04 10.64 -14.33
C THR A 24 6.41 10.59 -12.92
N LEU A 25 5.47 11.46 -12.61
CA LEU A 25 5.00 11.62 -11.22
C LEU A 25 3.64 11.02 -10.92
N TRP A 26 2.72 10.97 -11.91
CA TRP A 26 1.32 10.61 -11.60
C TRP A 26 1.19 9.21 -11.00
N GLY A 27 1.89 8.22 -11.54
CA GLY A 27 1.80 6.83 -11.08
C GLY A 27 2.31 6.66 -9.66
N MET A 28 3.45 7.30 -9.33
CA MET A 28 3.98 7.28 -7.98
C MET A 28 3.07 8.01 -6.98
N CYS A 29 2.53 9.18 -7.36
CA CYS A 29 1.59 9.92 -6.51
C CYS A 29 0.31 9.11 -6.24
N THR A 30 -0.27 8.49 -7.27
CA THR A 30 -1.46 7.65 -7.14
C THR A 30 -1.18 6.42 -6.27
N SER A 31 -0.05 5.73 -6.49
CA SER A 31 0.34 4.59 -5.64
C SER A 31 0.55 5.00 -4.18
N ALA A 32 1.17 6.16 -3.92
CA ALA A 32 1.34 6.68 -2.56
C ALA A 32 0.00 7.04 -1.90
N THR A 33 -0.92 7.63 -2.66
CA THR A 33 -2.28 7.94 -2.17
C THR A 33 -3.04 6.67 -1.81
N THR A 34 -2.95 5.66 -2.66
CA THR A 34 -3.55 4.33 -2.42
C THR A 34 -2.93 3.68 -1.18
N ALA A 35 -1.60 3.63 -1.08
CA ALA A 35 -0.91 3.06 0.09
C ALA A 35 -1.29 3.77 1.39
N TYR A 36 -1.40 5.12 1.36
CA TYR A 36 -1.84 5.90 2.51
C TYR A 36 -3.30 5.58 2.91
N ALA A 37 -4.20 5.41 1.94
CA ALA A 37 -5.58 5.02 2.22
C ALA A 37 -5.66 3.66 2.91
N TYR A 38 -4.89 2.65 2.43
CA TYR A 38 -4.79 1.36 3.12
C TYR A 38 -4.20 1.51 4.52
N LYS A 39 -3.14 2.30 4.68
CA LYS A 39 -2.53 2.53 5.99
C LYS A 39 -3.52 3.11 6.98
N LYS A 40 -4.30 4.11 6.56
CA LYS A 40 -5.36 4.73 7.39
C LYS A 40 -6.42 3.71 7.77
N LEU A 41 -6.93 2.94 6.81
CA LEU A 41 -7.91 1.88 7.02
C LEU A 41 -7.43 0.86 8.06
N LEU A 42 -6.24 0.31 7.84
CA LEU A 42 -5.68 -0.74 8.69
C LEU A 42 -5.40 -0.24 10.11
N THR A 43 -4.88 1.00 10.23
CA THR A 43 -4.67 1.66 11.53
C THR A 43 -5.97 1.86 12.30
N GLU A 44 -7.03 2.29 11.60
CA GLU A 44 -8.35 2.48 12.21
C GLU A 44 -8.92 1.17 12.76
N PHE A 45 -8.86 0.08 11.98
CA PHE A 45 -9.33 -1.22 12.43
C PHE A 45 -8.44 -1.84 13.52
N ALA A 46 -7.13 -1.67 13.45
CA ALA A 46 -6.22 -2.09 14.52
C ALA A 46 -6.56 -1.36 15.82
N ASN A 47 -6.78 -0.05 15.78
CA ASN A 47 -7.23 0.70 16.94
C ASN A 47 -8.58 0.20 17.47
N LYS A 48 -9.57 -0.06 16.61
CA LYS A 48 -10.89 -0.55 17.03
C LYS A 48 -10.84 -1.93 17.69
N THR A 49 -9.99 -2.81 17.17
CA THR A 49 -9.91 -4.21 17.58
C THR A 49 -8.76 -4.53 18.54
N GLY A 50 -7.99 -3.52 18.96
CA GLY A 50 -6.88 -3.69 19.91
C GLY A 50 -5.64 -4.37 19.36
N GLY A 51 -5.53 -4.48 18.02
CA GLY A 51 -4.35 -5.04 17.36
C GLY A 51 -3.13 -4.11 17.44
N SER A 52 -1.94 -4.69 17.28
CA SER A 52 -0.68 -3.95 17.31
C SER A 52 -0.57 -2.93 16.18
N LEU A 53 -0.37 -1.65 16.53
CA LEU A 53 -0.13 -0.58 15.56
C LEU A 53 1.23 -0.74 14.85
N ASP A 54 2.23 -1.27 15.53
CA ASP A 54 3.53 -1.57 14.92
C ASP A 54 3.40 -2.65 13.85
N PHE A 55 2.53 -3.64 14.06
CA PHE A 55 2.26 -4.69 13.08
C PHE A 55 1.56 -4.15 11.82
N VAL A 56 0.81 -3.05 11.91
CA VAL A 56 0.19 -2.42 10.73
C VAL A 56 1.22 -2.04 9.67
N ASN A 57 2.48 -1.75 10.06
CA ASN A 57 3.55 -1.50 9.10
C ASN A 57 3.84 -2.71 8.18
N TRP A 58 3.53 -3.93 8.62
CA TRP A 58 3.71 -5.19 7.91
C TRP A 58 2.42 -5.76 7.34
N GLN A 59 1.26 -5.17 7.67
CA GLN A 59 -0.05 -5.74 7.37
C GLN A 59 -0.44 -5.65 5.89
N ALA A 60 0.25 -4.82 5.10
CA ALA A 60 0.15 -4.80 3.65
C ALA A 60 1.54 -5.09 3.06
N HIS A 61 1.63 -6.13 2.23
CA HIS A 61 2.86 -6.60 1.62
C HIS A 61 2.80 -6.41 0.10
N ASP A 62 3.79 -5.74 -0.49
CA ASP A 62 3.82 -5.46 -1.93
C ASP A 62 4.25 -6.69 -2.74
N PHE A 63 3.31 -7.26 -3.49
CA PHE A 63 3.50 -8.35 -4.45
C PHE A 63 3.34 -7.88 -5.92
N SER A 64 3.37 -6.58 -6.17
CA SER A 64 2.96 -6.02 -7.47
C SER A 64 3.98 -6.17 -8.59
N PHE A 65 5.25 -6.41 -8.28
CA PHE A 65 6.37 -6.29 -9.23
C PHE A 65 6.11 -6.96 -10.58
N ARG A 66 5.77 -8.24 -10.57
CA ARG A 66 5.58 -9.03 -11.82
C ARG A 66 4.45 -8.53 -12.72
N GLY A 67 3.51 -7.77 -12.20
CA GLY A 67 2.35 -7.27 -12.95
C GLY A 67 2.42 -5.79 -13.33
N MET A 68 3.53 -5.09 -13.04
CA MET A 68 3.70 -3.67 -13.37
C MET A 68 4.19 -3.48 -14.81
N PHE A 69 3.93 -2.30 -15.41
CA PHE A 69 4.40 -1.94 -16.74
C PHE A 69 5.91 -1.65 -16.77
N GLY A 70 6.71 -2.69 -16.52
CA GLY A 70 8.15 -2.62 -16.57
C GLY A 70 8.80 -2.18 -15.25
N LEU A 71 10.13 -2.24 -15.24
CA LEU A 71 10.94 -2.07 -14.04
C LEU A 71 10.76 -0.70 -13.38
N GLU A 72 10.75 0.37 -14.18
CA GLU A 72 10.61 1.74 -13.65
C GLU A 72 9.27 1.95 -12.96
N ALA A 73 8.17 1.45 -13.53
CA ALA A 73 6.85 1.50 -12.90
C ALA A 73 6.82 0.71 -11.59
N ALA A 74 7.45 -0.46 -11.55
CA ALA A 74 7.55 -1.27 -10.33
C ALA A 74 8.38 -0.57 -9.24
N MET A 75 9.53 0.01 -9.61
CA MET A 75 10.39 0.78 -8.68
C MET A 75 9.62 1.94 -8.04
N MET A 76 8.94 2.73 -8.86
CA MET A 76 8.20 3.92 -8.40
C MET A 76 6.98 3.55 -7.55
N SER A 77 6.22 2.55 -7.96
CA SER A 77 5.06 2.08 -7.23
C SER A 77 5.45 1.41 -5.91
N GLY A 78 6.48 0.55 -5.93
CA GLY A 78 7.00 -0.10 -4.73
C GLY A 78 7.60 0.91 -3.74
N ALA A 79 8.33 1.92 -4.23
CA ALA A 79 8.83 3.01 -3.39
C ALA A 79 7.68 3.78 -2.74
N ALA A 80 6.61 4.05 -3.48
CA ALA A 80 5.40 4.68 -2.95
C ALA A 80 4.72 3.83 -1.86
N HIS A 81 4.66 2.50 -2.04
CA HIS A 81 4.18 1.56 -1.03
C HIS A 81 5.03 1.64 0.25
N LEU A 82 6.35 1.65 0.11
CA LEU A 82 7.30 1.69 1.23
C LEU A 82 7.30 3.01 2.02
N LEU A 83 6.60 4.04 1.55
CA LEU A 83 6.33 5.23 2.38
C LEU A 83 5.40 4.91 3.56
N CYS A 84 4.50 3.94 3.39
CA CYS A 84 3.45 3.59 4.34
C CYS A 84 3.68 2.25 5.04
N PHE A 85 4.31 1.30 4.35
CA PHE A 85 4.50 -0.08 4.81
C PHE A 85 5.96 -0.50 4.68
N THR A 86 6.29 -1.64 5.29
CA THR A 86 7.66 -2.20 5.26
C THR A 86 7.72 -3.56 4.56
N GLY A 87 6.58 -4.24 4.34
CA GLY A 87 6.53 -5.52 3.64
C GLY A 87 6.60 -5.35 2.13
N THR A 88 7.59 -5.98 1.46
CA THR A 88 7.73 -5.91 -0.01
C THR A 88 8.54 -7.06 -0.56
N ASP A 89 8.15 -7.54 -1.76
CA ASP A 89 8.95 -8.39 -2.64
C ASP A 89 9.45 -7.59 -3.88
N THR A 90 9.13 -6.31 -3.95
CA THR A 90 9.59 -5.41 -5.03
C THR A 90 10.96 -4.82 -4.68
N ILE A 91 12.00 -5.67 -4.71
CA ILE A 91 13.39 -5.31 -4.34
C ILE A 91 13.88 -4.01 -5.02
N PRO A 92 13.63 -3.76 -6.33
CA PRO A 92 14.11 -2.55 -6.99
C PRO A 92 13.58 -1.24 -6.41
N ALA A 93 12.51 -1.29 -5.60
CA ALA A 93 11.99 -0.13 -4.88
C ALA A 93 12.96 0.37 -3.79
N ILE A 94 13.75 -0.53 -3.21
CA ILE A 94 14.79 -0.20 -2.22
C ILE A 94 15.87 0.65 -2.88
N ASP A 95 16.41 0.20 -4.02
CA ASP A 95 17.40 0.95 -4.80
C ASP A 95 16.89 2.36 -5.18
N PHE A 96 15.59 2.46 -5.52
CA PHE A 96 14.98 3.74 -5.84
C PHE A 96 14.96 4.69 -4.62
N LEU A 97 14.62 4.18 -3.45
CA LEU A 97 14.59 4.97 -2.21
C LEU A 97 15.99 5.38 -1.76
N GLU A 98 16.98 4.52 -1.89
CA GLU A 98 18.39 4.87 -1.63
C GLU A 98 18.86 5.98 -2.58
N LYS A 99 18.54 5.87 -3.86
CA LYS A 99 18.99 6.83 -4.87
C LYS A 99 18.33 8.22 -4.75
N TYR A 100 17.06 8.28 -4.39
CA TYR A 100 16.28 9.52 -4.49
C TYR A 100 15.76 10.07 -3.15
N TYR A 101 15.81 9.27 -2.07
CA TYR A 101 15.25 9.62 -0.77
C TYR A 101 16.23 9.42 0.39
N GLU A 102 17.53 9.37 0.08
CA GLU A 102 18.62 9.28 1.06
C GLU A 102 18.46 8.11 2.05
N ALA A 103 17.73 7.06 1.66
CA ALA A 103 17.59 5.86 2.44
C ALA A 103 18.88 5.04 2.40
N ASP A 104 19.14 4.23 3.42
CA ASP A 104 20.35 3.42 3.54
C ASP A 104 20.00 2.09 4.21
N CYS A 105 19.92 1.01 3.44
CA CYS A 105 19.50 -0.30 3.93
C CYS A 105 20.49 -0.93 4.94
N GLU A 106 21.71 -0.40 5.07
CA GLU A 106 22.64 -0.82 6.11
C GLU A 106 22.35 -0.16 7.47
N LYS A 107 21.60 0.93 7.49
CA LYS A 107 21.34 1.73 8.70
C LYS A 107 19.88 1.74 9.13
N GLU A 108 18.95 1.53 8.19
CA GLU A 108 17.52 1.58 8.45
C GLU A 108 16.76 0.46 7.74
N LEU A 109 15.60 0.10 8.27
CA LEU A 109 14.67 -0.81 7.61
C LEU A 109 13.89 -0.06 6.53
N ILE A 110 14.35 -0.14 5.29
CA ILE A 110 13.64 0.42 4.13
C ILE A 110 12.43 -0.45 3.82
N GLY A 111 12.66 -1.76 3.63
CA GLY A 111 11.65 -2.76 3.38
C GLY A 111 12.19 -4.16 3.64
N GLY A 112 11.32 -5.14 3.74
CA GLY A 112 11.72 -6.51 3.98
C GLY A 112 10.66 -7.53 3.61
N SER A 113 11.10 -8.78 3.52
CA SER A 113 10.26 -9.94 3.27
C SER A 113 10.66 -11.10 4.17
N VAL A 114 9.94 -12.20 4.05
CA VAL A 114 10.19 -13.44 4.77
C VAL A 114 10.44 -14.58 3.80
N ALA A 115 11.00 -15.68 4.26
CA ALA A 115 11.07 -16.91 3.47
C ALA A 115 9.65 -17.30 3.02
N ALA A 116 9.46 -17.52 1.72
CA ALA A 116 8.17 -17.84 1.14
C ALA A 116 8.29 -18.89 0.03
N THR A 117 7.27 -19.74 -0.12
CA THR A 117 7.18 -20.66 -1.24
C THR A 117 6.40 -20.07 -2.41
N GLU A 118 6.65 -20.58 -3.61
CA GLU A 118 5.84 -20.41 -4.80
C GLU A 118 5.00 -21.68 -5.04
N HIS A 119 3.94 -21.58 -5.84
CA HIS A 119 3.14 -22.75 -6.26
C HIS A 119 4.00 -23.84 -6.87
N SER A 120 4.99 -23.47 -7.68
CA SER A 120 5.92 -24.43 -8.30
C SER A 120 6.66 -25.29 -7.29
N VAL A 121 7.01 -24.75 -6.13
CA VAL A 121 7.69 -25.47 -5.03
C VAL A 121 6.74 -26.51 -4.43
N MET A 122 5.51 -26.12 -4.14
CA MET A 122 4.49 -27.02 -3.59
C MET A 122 4.09 -28.09 -4.60
N CYS A 123 3.86 -27.71 -5.86
CA CYS A 123 3.51 -28.63 -6.95
C CYS A 123 4.63 -29.65 -7.24
N ALA A 124 5.90 -29.27 -7.11
CA ALA A 124 7.03 -30.18 -7.31
C ALA A 124 7.05 -31.33 -6.28
N GLY A 125 6.49 -31.13 -5.08
CA GLY A 125 6.32 -32.18 -4.07
C GLY A 125 5.21 -33.20 -4.40
N GLY A 126 4.28 -32.83 -5.29
CA GLY A 126 3.11 -33.61 -5.68
C GLY A 126 2.00 -33.57 -4.61
N GLU A 127 0.74 -33.72 -5.07
CA GLU A 127 -0.46 -33.63 -4.23
C GLU A 127 -0.45 -34.63 -3.05
N VAL A 128 -0.08 -35.88 -3.33
CA VAL A 128 -0.05 -36.96 -2.33
C VAL A 128 0.93 -36.68 -1.20
N ASN A 129 2.00 -35.93 -1.47
CA ASN A 129 3.07 -35.61 -0.53
C ASN A 129 2.99 -34.19 0.03
N GLU A 130 1.89 -33.48 -0.15
CA GLU A 130 1.80 -32.07 0.23
C GLU A 130 2.07 -31.85 1.72
N VAL A 131 1.47 -32.65 2.60
CA VAL A 131 1.72 -32.55 4.05
C VAL A 131 3.18 -32.79 4.41
N GLU A 132 3.86 -33.69 3.71
CA GLU A 132 5.30 -33.95 3.91
C GLU A 132 6.15 -32.78 3.38
N THR A 133 5.71 -32.11 2.31
CA THR A 133 6.34 -30.87 1.84
C THR A 133 6.23 -29.78 2.89
N PHE A 134 5.07 -29.59 3.51
CA PHE A 134 4.92 -28.68 4.66
C PHE A 134 5.84 -29.05 5.81
N ARG A 135 5.88 -30.34 6.21
CA ARG A 135 6.74 -30.82 7.29
C ARG A 135 8.21 -30.47 7.02
N ARG A 136 8.70 -30.81 5.81
CA ARG A 136 10.09 -30.54 5.40
C ARG A 136 10.43 -29.05 5.41
N LEU A 137 9.50 -28.19 4.94
CA LEU A 137 9.70 -26.73 4.97
C LEU A 137 9.82 -26.22 6.39
N ILE A 138 9.00 -26.72 7.31
CA ILE A 138 8.91 -26.27 8.68
C ILE A 138 10.07 -26.77 9.54
N GLU A 139 10.49 -28.04 9.36
CA GLU A 139 11.49 -28.67 10.22
C GLU A 139 12.89 -28.65 9.64
N ASP A 140 13.03 -28.88 8.33
CA ASP A 140 14.35 -29.16 7.73
C ASP A 140 14.94 -27.93 7.02
N ILE A 141 14.10 -27.13 6.29
CA ILE A 141 14.58 -26.02 5.46
C ILE A 141 14.55 -24.70 6.23
N TYR A 142 13.44 -24.43 6.91
CA TYR A 142 13.24 -23.20 7.69
C TYR A 142 12.86 -23.56 9.13
N PRO A 143 13.75 -24.14 9.93
CA PRO A 143 13.45 -24.60 11.30
C PRO A 143 13.16 -23.46 12.28
N SER A 144 13.52 -22.23 11.94
CA SER A 144 13.26 -21.03 12.75
C SER A 144 12.83 -19.86 11.88
N GLY A 145 12.43 -18.76 12.52
CA GLY A 145 11.95 -17.54 11.84
C GLY A 145 10.58 -17.71 11.18
N ILE A 146 10.23 -16.76 10.33
CA ILE A 146 8.94 -16.75 9.64
C ILE A 146 9.07 -17.44 8.28
N VAL A 147 8.15 -18.36 7.99
CA VAL A 147 8.02 -18.98 6.67
C VAL A 147 6.57 -18.86 6.19
N SER A 148 6.38 -18.33 4.99
CA SER A 148 5.08 -18.24 4.31
C SER A 148 4.95 -19.37 3.29
N ILE A 149 3.94 -20.21 3.44
CA ILE A 149 3.75 -21.42 2.63
C ILE A 149 2.45 -21.30 1.83
N VAL A 150 2.57 -21.39 0.49
CA VAL A 150 1.40 -21.48 -0.41
C VAL A 150 0.59 -22.72 0.00
N SER A 151 -0.72 -22.51 0.21
CA SER A 151 -1.56 -23.48 0.89
C SER A 151 -2.79 -23.91 0.07
N ASP A 152 -2.92 -23.42 -1.16
CA ASP A 152 -4.04 -23.64 -2.06
C ASP A 152 -3.62 -24.29 -3.40
N SER A 153 -2.49 -25.02 -3.40
CA SER A 153 -2.03 -25.72 -4.59
C SER A 153 -3.03 -26.79 -5.06
N TRP A 154 -3.72 -27.41 -4.12
CA TRP A 154 -4.78 -28.40 -4.40
C TRP A 154 -6.03 -28.12 -3.56
N ASP A 155 -6.04 -28.48 -2.26
CA ASP A 155 -7.19 -28.31 -1.37
C ASP A 155 -6.82 -27.49 -0.14
N PHE A 156 -7.12 -26.21 -0.18
CA PHE A 156 -6.87 -25.29 0.93
C PHE A 156 -7.60 -25.72 2.22
N TRP A 157 -8.83 -26.22 2.11
CA TRP A 157 -9.58 -26.60 3.29
C TRP A 157 -9.06 -27.88 3.93
N LYS A 158 -8.45 -28.77 3.15
CA LYS A 158 -7.70 -29.91 3.68
C LYS A 158 -6.45 -29.46 4.44
N VAL A 159 -5.74 -28.45 3.95
CA VAL A 159 -4.64 -27.83 4.71
C VAL A 159 -5.14 -27.28 6.03
N MET A 160 -6.25 -26.52 6.03
CA MET A 160 -6.82 -25.90 7.23
C MET A 160 -7.40 -26.90 8.24
N SER A 161 -7.84 -28.07 7.81
CA SER A 161 -8.48 -29.08 8.67
C SER A 161 -7.58 -30.21 9.10
N GLU A 162 -6.77 -30.75 8.18
CA GLU A 162 -5.97 -31.96 8.40
C GLU A 162 -4.50 -31.64 8.66
N TYR A 163 -3.86 -30.79 7.80
CA TYR A 163 -2.41 -30.54 7.91
C TYR A 163 -2.08 -29.67 9.11
N THR A 164 -2.90 -28.67 9.40
CA THR A 164 -2.74 -27.84 10.61
C THR A 164 -2.81 -28.69 11.87
N VAL A 165 -3.70 -29.68 11.93
CA VAL A 165 -3.84 -30.59 13.08
C VAL A 165 -2.64 -31.55 13.16
N THR A 166 -2.26 -32.17 12.02
CA THR A 166 -1.13 -33.09 11.93
C THR A 166 0.21 -32.44 12.32
N LEU A 167 0.40 -31.19 11.95
CA LEU A 167 1.65 -30.45 12.18
C LEU A 167 1.61 -29.56 13.41
N LYS A 168 0.50 -29.54 14.18
CA LYS A 168 0.28 -28.63 15.30
C LYS A 168 1.46 -28.55 16.26
N ASP A 169 1.86 -29.68 16.82
CA ASP A 169 2.91 -29.72 17.83
C ASP A 169 4.25 -29.25 17.30
N LYS A 170 4.54 -29.55 16.02
CA LYS A 170 5.75 -29.09 15.32
C LYS A 170 5.72 -27.58 15.11
N ILE A 171 4.59 -27.02 14.72
CA ILE A 171 4.40 -25.58 14.52
C ILE A 171 4.55 -24.83 15.85
N LEU A 172 3.91 -25.31 16.92
CA LEU A 172 3.98 -24.69 18.24
C LEU A 172 5.37 -24.82 18.91
N ALA A 173 6.18 -25.80 18.51
CA ALA A 173 7.54 -25.98 19.04
C ALA A 173 8.59 -25.11 18.33
N ARG A 174 8.22 -24.38 17.26
CA ARG A 174 9.16 -23.55 16.48
C ARG A 174 9.57 -22.29 17.24
N ASP A 175 10.78 -21.85 16.99
CA ASP A 175 11.19 -20.46 17.23
C ASP A 175 10.86 -19.64 15.99
N GLY A 176 9.58 -19.26 15.81
CA GLY A 176 9.11 -18.52 14.65
C GLY A 176 7.66 -18.78 14.27
N LYS A 177 7.28 -18.35 13.06
CA LYS A 177 5.90 -18.35 12.61
C LYS A 177 5.73 -19.08 11.27
N VAL A 178 4.69 -19.89 11.17
CA VAL A 178 4.21 -20.46 9.89
C VAL A 178 3.03 -19.63 9.42
N VAL A 179 3.15 -19.04 8.23
CA VAL A 179 2.11 -18.23 7.60
C VAL A 179 1.51 -19.03 6.45
N PHE A 180 0.22 -19.32 6.53
CA PHE A 180 -0.51 -19.97 5.46
C PHE A 180 -0.91 -18.94 4.40
N ARG A 181 -0.72 -19.27 3.11
CA ARG A 181 -0.96 -18.35 1.99
C ARG A 181 -1.87 -18.95 0.93
N PRO A 182 -3.18 -18.74 1.00
CA PRO A 182 -4.08 -18.94 -0.14
C PRO A 182 -4.01 -17.73 -1.08
N ASP A 183 -4.11 -18.00 -2.40
CA ASP A 183 -4.16 -16.99 -3.46
C ASP A 183 -5.44 -17.12 -4.31
N SER A 184 -6.21 -18.20 -4.15
CA SER A 184 -7.38 -18.52 -4.99
C SER A 184 -8.71 -18.34 -4.26
N GLY A 185 -9.76 -18.03 -5.02
CA GLY A 185 -11.12 -17.85 -4.52
C GLY A 185 -11.46 -16.41 -4.13
N ASP A 186 -12.59 -16.23 -3.47
CA ASP A 186 -12.99 -14.92 -2.93
C ASP A 186 -12.29 -14.67 -1.59
N PRO A 187 -11.40 -13.66 -1.48
CA PRO A 187 -10.66 -13.41 -0.26
C PRO A 187 -11.53 -13.19 0.97
N ILE A 188 -12.70 -12.56 0.81
CA ILE A 188 -13.62 -12.33 1.91
C ILE A 188 -14.15 -13.67 2.46
N LYS A 189 -14.56 -14.57 1.56
CA LYS A 189 -15.08 -15.90 1.93
C LYS A 189 -13.98 -16.81 2.50
N ILE A 190 -12.80 -16.81 1.88
CA ILE A 190 -11.66 -17.62 2.34
C ILE A 190 -11.20 -17.20 3.74
N ILE A 191 -11.05 -15.91 3.98
CA ILE A 191 -10.52 -15.40 5.26
C ILE A 191 -11.57 -15.45 6.36
N CYS A 192 -12.79 -14.94 6.08
CA CYS A 192 -13.81 -14.70 7.08
C CYS A 192 -14.93 -15.76 7.14
N GLY A 193 -14.96 -16.66 6.14
CA GLY A 193 -15.99 -17.69 6.02
C GLY A 193 -17.08 -17.37 5.00
N ASP A 194 -17.62 -18.45 4.41
CA ASP A 194 -18.74 -18.45 3.49
C ASP A 194 -19.98 -19.07 4.13
N PRO A 195 -20.96 -18.27 4.55
CA PRO A 195 -22.20 -18.79 5.18
C PRO A 195 -23.02 -19.73 4.28
N GLU A 196 -22.78 -19.71 2.95
CA GLU A 196 -23.49 -20.54 1.98
C GLU A 196 -22.76 -21.87 1.69
N SER A 197 -21.57 -22.08 2.27
CA SER A 197 -20.77 -23.28 2.01
C SER A 197 -21.24 -24.47 2.85
N ASP A 198 -21.39 -25.64 2.20
CA ASP A 198 -21.62 -26.93 2.87
C ASP A 198 -20.36 -27.48 3.55
N ASN A 199 -19.16 -27.01 3.16
CA ASN A 199 -17.92 -27.38 3.84
C ASN A 199 -17.81 -26.60 5.16
N PRO A 200 -17.75 -27.28 6.33
CA PRO A 200 -17.73 -26.59 7.63
C PRO A 200 -16.52 -25.68 7.83
N HIS A 201 -15.36 -26.00 7.24
CA HIS A 201 -14.16 -25.17 7.34
C HIS A 201 -14.26 -23.92 6.45
N ALA A 202 -14.83 -24.06 5.24
CA ALA A 202 -15.12 -22.93 4.38
C ALA A 202 -16.20 -22.01 4.99
N HIS A 203 -17.18 -22.60 5.67
CA HIS A 203 -18.20 -21.83 6.40
C HIS A 203 -17.60 -20.97 7.52
N MET A 204 -16.63 -21.52 8.27
CA MET A 204 -15.92 -20.80 9.34
C MET A 204 -14.94 -19.75 8.81
N GLY A 205 -14.20 -20.06 7.75
CA GLY A 205 -13.09 -19.26 7.23
C GLY A 205 -11.75 -19.55 7.90
N ALA A 206 -10.67 -19.21 7.21
CA ALA A 206 -9.31 -19.60 7.58
C ALA A 206 -8.88 -19.09 8.97
N ILE A 207 -9.21 -17.85 9.33
CA ILE A 207 -8.83 -17.28 10.65
C ILE A 207 -9.47 -18.06 11.78
N GLU A 208 -10.73 -18.42 11.65
CA GLU A 208 -11.44 -19.20 12.69
C GLU A 208 -10.94 -20.66 12.72
N CYS A 209 -10.60 -21.26 11.57
CA CYS A 209 -9.96 -22.57 11.52
C CYS A 209 -8.62 -22.57 12.27
N LEU A 210 -7.76 -21.59 12.03
CA LEU A 210 -6.49 -21.46 12.73
C LEU A 210 -6.68 -21.25 14.24
N TRP A 211 -7.67 -20.44 14.64
CA TRP A 211 -8.00 -20.27 16.05
C TRP A 211 -8.45 -21.58 16.71
N ASN A 212 -9.28 -22.34 16.04
CA ASN A 212 -9.79 -23.61 16.59
C ASN A 212 -8.68 -24.67 16.76
N VAL A 213 -7.66 -24.64 15.92
CA VAL A 213 -6.52 -25.56 16.01
C VAL A 213 -5.48 -25.07 17.02
N PHE A 214 -5.04 -23.82 16.92
CA PHE A 214 -3.87 -23.31 17.63
C PHE A 214 -4.23 -22.47 18.86
N GLY A 215 -5.45 -21.89 18.89
CA GLY A 215 -5.81 -20.94 19.94
C GLY A 215 -5.13 -19.58 19.74
N GLY A 216 -4.84 -18.94 20.85
CA GLY A 216 -4.21 -17.62 20.90
C GLY A 216 -4.57 -16.89 22.17
N THR A 217 -4.60 -15.57 22.13
CA THR A 217 -4.93 -14.70 23.26
C THR A 217 -6.16 -13.84 22.97
N ILE A 218 -6.79 -13.33 24.02
CA ILE A 218 -7.82 -12.30 23.92
C ILE A 218 -7.17 -11.01 24.41
N ASN A 219 -7.14 -9.99 23.55
CA ASN A 219 -6.53 -8.72 23.88
C ASN A 219 -7.41 -7.86 24.81
N ASP A 220 -6.89 -6.71 25.24
CA ASP A 220 -7.55 -5.82 26.22
C ASP A 220 -8.90 -5.24 25.72
N LYS A 221 -9.15 -5.28 24.41
CA LYS A 221 -10.43 -4.88 23.81
C LYS A 221 -11.41 -6.04 23.60
N GLY A 222 -11.03 -7.26 24.04
CA GLY A 222 -11.86 -8.46 23.97
C GLY A 222 -11.84 -9.17 22.62
N TYR A 223 -10.90 -8.85 21.73
CA TYR A 223 -10.75 -9.49 20.44
C TYR A 223 -9.70 -10.60 20.47
N LYS A 224 -9.95 -11.65 19.68
CA LYS A 224 -9.07 -12.81 19.53
C LYS A 224 -7.87 -12.46 18.65
N GLU A 225 -6.67 -12.78 19.13
CA GLU A 225 -5.41 -12.75 18.39
C GLU A 225 -4.87 -14.17 18.28
N LEU A 226 -4.55 -14.61 17.07
CA LEU A 226 -4.00 -15.95 16.83
C LEU A 226 -2.71 -16.18 17.60
N ASP A 227 -2.45 -17.46 17.91
CA ASP A 227 -1.18 -17.87 18.49
C ASP A 227 0.00 -17.30 17.65
N PRO A 228 1.07 -16.79 18.29
CA PRO A 228 2.17 -16.14 17.58
C PRO A 228 2.91 -17.04 16.59
N HIS A 229 2.79 -18.38 16.71
CA HIS A 229 3.42 -19.33 15.79
C HIS A 229 2.67 -19.48 14.46
N VAL A 230 1.47 -18.93 14.32
CA VAL A 230 0.68 -19.05 13.08
C VAL A 230 0.22 -17.70 12.58
N GLY A 231 0.01 -17.59 11.26
CA GLY A 231 -0.52 -16.42 10.60
C GLY A 231 -1.17 -16.76 9.27
N LEU A 232 -1.84 -15.77 8.70
CA LEU A 232 -2.45 -15.85 7.39
C LEU A 232 -2.05 -14.64 6.55
N ILE A 233 -1.71 -14.86 5.29
CA ILE A 233 -1.57 -13.83 4.26
C ILE A 233 -2.42 -14.21 3.06
N TYR A 234 -3.14 -13.28 2.49
CA TYR A 234 -3.88 -13.51 1.24
C TYR A 234 -3.28 -12.62 0.14
N GLY A 235 -2.82 -13.23 -0.94
CA GLY A 235 -1.91 -12.61 -1.91
C GLY A 235 -2.54 -12.09 -3.20
N ASP A 236 -3.88 -12.22 -3.40
CA ASP A 236 -4.51 -11.88 -4.68
C ASP A 236 -5.72 -10.96 -4.53
N SER A 237 -5.87 -10.07 -5.52
CA SER A 237 -7.09 -9.25 -5.74
C SER A 237 -7.57 -8.43 -4.54
N ILE A 238 -6.69 -8.02 -3.64
CA ILE A 238 -7.08 -7.19 -2.49
C ILE A 238 -7.29 -5.76 -2.94
N THR A 239 -8.56 -5.36 -3.11
CA THR A 239 -8.98 -3.98 -3.29
C THR A 239 -9.21 -3.30 -1.94
N TYR A 240 -9.31 -1.97 -1.95
CA TYR A 240 -9.63 -1.21 -0.74
C TYR A 240 -10.95 -1.69 -0.08
N ASP A 241 -12.00 -1.88 -0.88
CA ASP A 241 -13.30 -2.33 -0.40
C ASP A 241 -13.25 -3.75 0.18
N ARG A 242 -12.47 -4.64 -0.45
CA ARG A 242 -12.26 -6.00 0.08
C ARG A 242 -11.50 -5.98 1.40
N ALA A 243 -10.44 -5.18 1.51
CA ALA A 243 -9.71 -5.02 2.76
C ALA A 243 -10.61 -4.47 3.88
N PHE A 244 -11.44 -3.46 3.57
CA PHE A 244 -12.43 -2.93 4.51
C PHE A 244 -13.41 -4.01 4.97
N GLU A 245 -14.02 -4.75 4.04
CA GLU A 245 -15.02 -5.77 4.38
C GLU A 245 -14.40 -6.93 5.17
N ILE A 246 -13.18 -7.36 4.84
CA ILE A 246 -12.46 -8.39 5.61
C ILE A 246 -12.23 -7.92 7.04
N CYS A 247 -11.66 -6.73 7.25
CA CYS A 247 -11.44 -6.17 8.58
C CYS A 247 -12.76 -6.02 9.37
N ALA A 248 -13.83 -5.55 8.71
CA ALA A 248 -15.14 -5.40 9.31
C ALA A 248 -15.75 -6.75 9.70
N ARG A 249 -15.61 -7.79 8.88
CA ARG A 249 -16.11 -9.15 9.20
C ARG A 249 -15.31 -9.79 10.32
N LEU A 250 -13.99 -9.67 10.32
CA LEU A 250 -13.14 -10.16 11.41
C LEU A 250 -13.54 -9.49 12.73
N MET A 251 -13.73 -8.18 12.74
CA MET A 251 -14.19 -7.44 13.90
C MET A 251 -15.56 -7.96 14.41
N ARG A 252 -16.56 -8.16 13.51
CA ARG A 252 -17.87 -8.73 13.87
C ARG A 252 -17.78 -10.14 14.44
N LYS A 253 -16.81 -10.94 13.97
CA LYS A 253 -16.53 -12.31 14.48
C LYS A 253 -15.70 -12.31 15.78
N GLY A 254 -15.33 -11.14 16.31
CA GLY A 254 -14.54 -10.99 17.52
C GLY A 254 -13.05 -11.30 17.35
N PHE A 255 -12.51 -11.14 16.12
CA PHE A 255 -11.09 -11.25 15.83
C PHE A 255 -10.45 -9.88 15.61
N ALA A 256 -9.24 -9.69 16.13
CA ALA A 256 -8.44 -8.50 15.80
C ALA A 256 -8.14 -8.46 14.30
N SER A 257 -8.22 -7.26 13.71
CA SER A 257 -7.96 -7.07 12.28
C SER A 257 -6.52 -7.40 11.88
N THR A 258 -5.61 -7.41 12.84
CA THR A 258 -4.19 -7.73 12.66
C THR A 258 -3.89 -9.23 12.52
N ASN A 259 -4.89 -10.10 12.56
CA ASN A 259 -4.72 -11.53 12.29
C ASN A 259 -4.44 -11.86 10.82
N ILE A 260 -4.61 -10.91 9.89
CA ILE A 260 -4.40 -11.08 8.45
C ILE A 260 -3.37 -10.10 7.91
N VAL A 261 -2.53 -10.57 7.01
CA VAL A 261 -1.67 -9.74 6.14
C VAL A 261 -2.27 -9.74 4.73
N PHE A 262 -2.31 -8.58 4.10
CA PHE A 262 -2.80 -8.40 2.75
C PHE A 262 -1.65 -8.34 1.75
N GLY A 263 -1.60 -9.25 0.79
CA GLY A 263 -0.77 -9.14 -0.39
C GLY A 263 -1.36 -8.11 -1.35
N ILE A 264 -0.64 -7.03 -1.58
CA ILE A 264 -1.05 -5.95 -2.48
C ILE A 264 -0.43 -6.21 -3.85
N GLY A 265 -1.23 -6.72 -4.77
CA GLY A 265 -0.80 -7.03 -6.12
C GLY A 265 -0.87 -5.84 -7.07
N SER A 266 -0.42 -6.06 -8.32
CA SER A 266 -0.45 -5.06 -9.39
C SER A 266 -1.88 -4.58 -9.72
N TYR A 267 -2.90 -5.38 -9.48
CA TYR A 267 -4.29 -4.95 -9.63
C TYR A 267 -4.59 -3.67 -8.85
N THR A 268 -4.03 -3.52 -7.65
CA THR A 268 -4.21 -2.33 -6.81
C THR A 268 -3.44 -1.12 -7.33
N TYR A 269 -2.19 -1.31 -7.76
CA TYR A 269 -1.31 -0.20 -8.16
C TYR A 269 -1.31 0.08 -9.67
N GLN A 270 -1.54 -0.92 -10.52
CA GLN A 270 -1.49 -0.77 -11.97
C GLN A 270 -2.86 -0.53 -12.59
N TYR A 271 -3.95 -0.94 -11.93
CA TYR A 271 -5.32 -0.75 -12.40
C TYR A 271 -5.82 0.67 -12.12
N ALA A 272 -4.97 1.64 -12.51
CA ALA A 272 -5.20 3.06 -12.36
C ALA A 272 -4.72 3.79 -13.62
N THR A 273 -5.27 4.96 -13.86
CA THR A 273 -4.83 5.89 -14.89
C THR A 273 -4.49 7.22 -14.26
N ARG A 274 -3.85 8.11 -15.01
CA ARG A 274 -3.61 9.49 -14.57
C ARG A 274 -4.88 10.19 -14.05
N ASP A 275 -6.02 9.83 -14.60
CA ASP A 275 -7.29 10.48 -14.29
C ASP A 275 -8.01 9.85 -13.08
N THR A 276 -7.51 8.73 -12.53
CA THR A 276 -8.11 8.05 -11.36
C THR A 276 -8.23 9.00 -10.16
N ASP A 277 -7.15 9.71 -9.83
CA ASP A 277 -7.13 10.72 -8.77
C ASP A 277 -7.08 12.16 -9.34
N GLY A 278 -7.47 12.32 -10.61
CA GLY A 278 -7.54 13.63 -11.26
C GLY A 278 -6.18 14.31 -11.45
N TYR A 279 -5.08 13.56 -11.57
CA TYR A 279 -3.74 14.14 -11.75
C TYR A 279 -3.62 14.84 -13.10
N ALA A 280 -3.49 16.16 -13.10
CA ALA A 280 -3.35 16.96 -14.29
C ALA A 280 -2.39 18.14 -14.08
N ILE A 281 -1.60 18.46 -15.11
CA ILE A 281 -0.76 19.65 -15.19
C ILE A 281 -1.27 20.49 -16.36
N LYS A 282 -1.47 21.80 -16.16
CA LYS A 282 -1.95 22.72 -17.20
C LYS A 282 -1.27 24.07 -17.05
N ALA A 283 -1.02 24.75 -18.18
CA ALA A 283 -0.65 26.15 -18.18
C ALA A 283 -1.82 26.99 -17.66
N THR A 284 -1.55 27.91 -16.74
CA THR A 284 -2.55 28.81 -16.14
C THR A 284 -2.22 30.29 -16.36
N TYR A 285 -0.95 30.58 -16.68
CA TYR A 285 -0.45 31.96 -16.81
C TYR A 285 0.68 32.05 -17.82
N ALA A 286 0.70 33.12 -18.57
CA ALA A 286 1.84 33.52 -19.41
C ALA A 286 2.03 35.05 -19.31
N GLU A 287 3.25 35.48 -19.58
CA GLU A 287 3.59 36.89 -19.80
C GLU A 287 4.09 37.06 -21.23
N ILE A 288 3.43 37.88 -22.00
CA ILE A 288 3.72 38.10 -23.42
C ILE A 288 4.06 39.58 -23.63
N ASN A 289 5.29 39.89 -23.99
CA ASN A 289 5.77 41.28 -24.14
C ASN A 289 5.59 42.13 -22.88
N GLY A 290 5.69 41.54 -21.68
CA GLY A 290 5.50 42.21 -20.41
C GLY A 290 4.04 42.31 -19.96
N GLU A 291 3.09 41.85 -20.76
CA GLU A 291 1.66 41.86 -20.40
C GLU A 291 1.22 40.51 -19.85
N PRO A 292 0.51 40.48 -18.71
CA PRO A 292 0.02 39.27 -18.10
C PRO A 292 -1.19 38.69 -18.85
N HIS A 293 -1.17 37.40 -19.09
CA HIS A 293 -2.28 36.65 -19.70
C HIS A 293 -2.67 35.45 -18.83
N GLU A 294 -3.95 35.40 -18.46
CA GLU A 294 -4.53 34.23 -17.84
C GLU A 294 -4.83 33.18 -18.91
N ILE A 295 -4.36 31.94 -18.68
CA ILE A 295 -4.60 30.81 -19.61
C ILE A 295 -5.60 29.87 -18.98
N PHE A 296 -6.74 29.72 -19.65
CA PHE A 296 -7.81 28.81 -19.21
C PHE A 296 -8.68 28.41 -20.40
N LYS A 297 -9.40 27.29 -20.24
CA LYS A 297 -10.44 26.88 -21.18
C LYS A 297 -11.80 26.87 -20.50
N ARG A 298 -12.84 27.23 -21.25
CA ARG A 298 -14.24 27.19 -20.83
C ARG A 298 -15.12 26.67 -21.97
N PRO A 299 -15.02 25.34 -22.26
CA PRO A 299 -15.78 24.77 -23.39
C PRO A 299 -17.28 24.83 -23.10
N LYS A 300 -18.06 25.20 -24.11
CA LYS A 300 -19.56 25.28 -24.00
C LYS A 300 -20.18 23.87 -23.88
N THR A 301 -19.44 22.83 -24.24
CA THR A 301 -19.88 21.42 -24.20
C THR A 301 -19.59 20.75 -22.88
N ASP A 302 -19.06 21.46 -21.89
CA ASP A 302 -18.69 20.94 -20.60
C ASP A 302 -19.79 21.18 -19.56
N ASP A 303 -19.96 20.22 -18.68
CA ASP A 303 -20.91 20.28 -17.55
C ASP A 303 -20.38 21.08 -16.33
N GLY A 304 -19.22 21.71 -16.46
CA GLY A 304 -18.56 22.46 -15.39
C GLY A 304 -17.44 21.71 -14.67
N THR A 305 -17.24 20.43 -14.95
CA THR A 305 -16.20 19.59 -14.28
C THR A 305 -14.80 19.89 -14.80
N LYS A 306 -14.65 20.52 -15.98
CA LYS A 306 -13.36 20.81 -16.62
C LYS A 306 -12.89 22.26 -16.45
N PHE A 307 -13.42 23.01 -15.51
CA PHE A 307 -12.87 24.31 -15.18
C PHE A 307 -11.46 24.15 -14.62
N SER A 308 -10.48 24.82 -15.24
CA SER A 308 -9.12 24.86 -14.74
C SER A 308 -8.87 26.14 -13.95
N ALA A 309 -7.97 26.06 -12.97
CA ALA A 309 -7.39 27.26 -12.37
C ALA A 309 -6.79 28.15 -13.46
N LYS A 310 -6.79 29.45 -13.28
CA LYS A 310 -6.26 30.45 -14.20
C LYS A 310 -5.43 31.48 -13.46
N GLY A 311 -4.53 32.15 -14.18
CA GLY A 311 -3.63 33.12 -13.57
C GLY A 311 -2.58 32.46 -12.66
N LYS A 312 -1.95 33.27 -11.82
CA LYS A 312 -1.02 32.77 -10.78
C LYS A 312 -1.80 32.05 -9.69
N VAL A 313 -1.27 30.99 -9.16
CA VAL A 313 -1.92 30.15 -8.13
C VAL A 313 -1.10 30.10 -6.86
N ALA A 314 -1.78 29.93 -5.73
CA ALA A 314 -1.19 29.66 -4.42
C ALA A 314 -1.97 28.52 -3.74
N VAL A 315 -1.35 27.86 -2.78
CA VAL A 315 -1.98 26.84 -1.95
C VAL A 315 -2.06 27.34 -0.51
N LEU A 316 -3.25 27.40 0.02
CA LEU A 316 -3.50 27.83 1.40
C LEU A 316 -4.00 26.66 2.24
N ARG A 317 -4.12 26.87 3.54
CA ARG A 317 -4.68 25.94 4.50
C ARG A 317 -5.86 26.61 5.20
N ASN A 318 -7.01 25.94 5.26
CA ASN A 318 -8.19 26.43 5.93
C ASN A 318 -8.15 26.18 7.45
N GLU A 319 -9.19 26.60 8.17
CA GLU A 319 -9.30 26.49 9.63
C GLU A 319 -9.33 25.03 10.13
N VAL A 320 -9.81 24.11 9.29
CA VAL A 320 -9.82 22.66 9.58
C VAL A 320 -8.57 21.93 9.04
N ASN A 321 -7.52 22.72 8.75
CA ASN A 321 -6.19 22.23 8.35
C ASN A 321 -6.12 21.56 6.94
N GLU A 322 -7.13 21.73 6.08
CA GLU A 322 -7.13 21.22 4.71
C GLU A 322 -6.46 22.20 3.74
N LEU A 323 -5.76 21.63 2.76
CA LEU A 323 -5.14 22.40 1.68
C LEU A 323 -6.16 22.72 0.59
N TYR A 324 -6.17 23.97 0.12
CA TYR A 324 -6.98 24.37 -1.03
C TYR A 324 -6.21 25.32 -1.95
N VAL A 325 -6.59 25.36 -3.21
CA VAL A 325 -5.96 26.19 -4.24
C VAL A 325 -6.70 27.50 -4.33
N VAL A 326 -5.95 28.61 -4.39
CA VAL A 326 -6.42 29.94 -4.77
C VAL A 326 -5.80 30.30 -6.11
N ASP A 327 -6.63 30.69 -7.07
CA ASP A 327 -6.16 31.14 -8.39
C ASP A 327 -6.31 32.65 -8.56
N GLN A 328 -5.86 33.20 -9.70
CA GLN A 328 -5.84 34.65 -9.99
C GLN A 328 -5.18 35.51 -8.89
N VAL A 329 -4.13 34.95 -8.28
CA VAL A 329 -3.41 35.60 -7.19
C VAL A 329 -2.77 36.91 -7.69
N GLN A 330 -3.14 38.02 -7.05
CA GLN A 330 -2.64 39.36 -7.40
C GLN A 330 -1.21 39.57 -6.90
N PRO A 331 -0.46 40.52 -7.49
CA PRO A 331 0.90 40.85 -7.02
C PRO A 331 1.00 41.28 -5.57
N SER A 332 -0.10 41.79 -5.00
CA SER A 332 -0.21 42.21 -3.58
C SER A 332 -0.45 41.04 -2.61
N PHE A 333 -0.57 39.82 -3.11
CA PHE A 333 -0.80 38.66 -2.26
C PHE A 333 0.37 38.39 -1.33
N ASP A 334 0.05 38.08 -0.08
CA ASP A 334 1.05 37.71 0.92
C ASP A 334 1.51 36.25 0.72
N PHE A 335 2.56 36.06 -0.05
CA PHE A 335 3.15 34.75 -0.34
C PHE A 335 3.74 34.04 0.89
N THR A 336 3.83 34.68 2.06
CA THR A 336 4.23 33.98 3.29
C THR A 336 3.16 32.96 3.74
N LYS A 337 1.93 33.13 3.30
CA LYS A 337 0.81 32.22 3.54
C LYS A 337 0.79 31.02 2.59
N ASP A 338 1.48 31.10 1.44
CA ASP A 338 1.54 30.01 0.47
C ASP A 338 2.24 28.78 1.06
N LYS A 339 1.59 27.64 0.96
CA LYS A 339 2.12 26.34 1.43
C LYS A 339 3.04 25.68 0.41
N LEU A 340 3.08 26.17 -0.83
CA LEU A 340 4.06 25.71 -1.80
C LEU A 340 5.49 26.05 -1.35
N LYS A 341 6.37 25.07 -1.45
CA LYS A 341 7.79 25.24 -1.17
C LYS A 341 8.59 25.18 -2.46
N ARG A 342 9.51 26.11 -2.63
CA ARG A 342 10.44 26.07 -3.76
C ARG A 342 11.39 24.89 -3.58
N VAL A 343 11.40 23.97 -4.52
CA VAL A 343 12.22 22.75 -4.50
C VAL A 343 13.26 22.71 -5.59
N PHE A 344 13.13 23.58 -6.61
CA PHE A 344 14.02 23.65 -7.74
C PHE A 344 14.08 25.09 -8.27
N ILE A 345 15.27 25.57 -8.62
CA ILE A 345 15.50 26.89 -9.25
C ILE A 345 16.73 26.85 -10.13
N ASN A 346 16.59 27.30 -11.38
CA ASN A 346 17.72 27.51 -12.33
C ASN A 346 18.68 26.31 -12.43
N GLY A 347 18.12 25.12 -12.56
CA GLY A 347 18.91 23.89 -12.72
C GLY A 347 19.35 23.22 -11.42
N ALA A 348 19.09 23.83 -10.26
CA ALA A 348 19.49 23.29 -8.96
C ALA A 348 18.28 22.91 -8.09
N SER A 349 18.37 21.73 -7.47
CA SER A 349 17.45 21.34 -6.38
C SER A 349 17.79 22.18 -5.13
N SER A 350 16.77 22.73 -4.50
CA SER A 350 16.89 23.52 -3.25
C SER A 350 16.39 22.76 -2.02
N ARG A 351 15.96 21.50 -2.20
CA ARG A 351 15.43 20.68 -1.13
C ARG A 351 15.70 19.21 -1.40
N SER A 352 16.17 18.51 -0.40
CA SER A 352 16.13 17.08 -0.27
C SER A 352 15.10 16.66 0.80
N VAL A 353 14.55 15.47 0.69
CA VAL A 353 13.62 14.89 1.67
C VAL A 353 13.98 13.42 1.82
N THR A 354 14.22 12.99 3.05
CA THR A 354 14.54 11.60 3.36
C THR A 354 13.28 10.73 3.45
N LEU A 355 13.45 9.42 3.27
CA LEU A 355 12.38 8.45 3.49
C LEU A 355 11.80 8.57 4.90
N GLN A 356 12.66 8.72 5.92
CA GLN A 356 12.24 8.83 7.32
C GLN A 356 11.39 10.07 7.57
N GLU A 357 11.78 11.24 7.02
CA GLU A 357 10.96 12.47 7.14
C GLU A 357 9.55 12.32 6.55
N ILE A 358 9.41 11.53 5.48
CA ILE A 358 8.10 11.25 4.88
C ILE A 358 7.29 10.33 5.78
N ARG A 359 7.91 9.25 6.27
CA ARG A 359 7.27 8.29 7.19
C ARG A 359 6.80 8.97 8.48
N ASP A 360 7.63 9.82 9.08
CA ASP A 360 7.29 10.59 10.29
C ASP A 360 6.09 11.50 10.05
N ARG A 361 6.03 12.17 8.89
CA ARG A 361 4.89 13.02 8.52
C ARG A 361 3.61 12.21 8.32
N ILE A 362 3.69 11.04 7.69
CA ILE A 362 2.55 10.13 7.53
C ILE A 362 2.03 9.70 8.90
N ASN A 363 2.91 9.25 9.79
CA ASN A 363 2.53 8.79 11.12
C ASN A 363 1.92 9.92 11.98
N LEU A 364 2.47 11.14 11.87
CA LEU A 364 1.90 12.31 12.55
C LEU A 364 0.49 12.63 12.04
N ASN A 365 0.27 12.61 10.74
CA ASN A 365 -1.04 12.86 10.15
C ASN A 365 -2.06 11.79 10.56
N LEU A 366 -1.67 10.51 10.54
CA LEU A 366 -2.53 9.41 11.00
C LEU A 366 -2.91 9.56 12.48
N ALA A 367 -1.96 9.97 13.33
CA ALA A 367 -2.25 10.21 14.74
C ALA A 367 -3.25 11.37 14.95
N MET A 368 -3.17 12.42 14.12
CA MET A 368 -4.13 13.55 14.18
C MET A 368 -5.52 13.19 13.64
N ASP A 369 -5.60 12.33 12.64
CA ASP A 369 -6.87 11.87 12.05
C ASP A 369 -7.65 10.92 12.97
N LEU A 370 -6.98 10.33 13.97
CA LEU A 370 -7.56 9.37 14.92
C LEU A 370 -7.98 10.00 16.26
N LEU A 371 -7.63 11.28 16.48
CA LEU A 371 -8.06 12.08 17.63
C LEU A 371 -9.39 12.79 17.35
#